data_f6732d5ff962db662463e577d367b6b8
#
_entry.id   f6732d5ff962db662463e577d367b6b8
#
_cell.length_a   1.000
_cell.length_b   1.000
_cell.length_c   1.000
_cell.angle_alpha   90.00
_cell.angle_beta   90.00
_cell.angle_gamma   90.00
#
_symmetry.space_group_name_H-M   'P 1'
#
loop_
_entity.id
_entity.type
_entity.pdbx_description
1 polymer ?
#
loop_
_entity_poly.entity_id
_entity_poly.type
_entity_poly.pdbx_seq_one_letter_code
_entity_poly.pdbx_strand_id
1 'polypeptide(L)'
;MGELDFSAFTYARYLNQKGLDSTYTDAFGRTTTLDLRNDIQFQKLTMNFKGWLFDPKFRYLFYTWTANTSQGDGAQVVVAGNLGYQFDEAFSLYAGIGALPSTRSTNYTFPNWLKNDHRTIADEFFRGSYTTGLWASGALSPTVGYRAMIGNNLSQLGVNAVQLDNELNTFSGALWWMPTTGEYGPGQGFGDYEYHEEVATLFGVHFTHSREDAQGQSEVEGFENSQIRLSDGTRIFSEDPFLTGGNVRKATYEMLALNAGFKYRGLSLEGEYYYRKVDDFVVIGEIPVTELEDQGFQLQGSAMLIPKMLQGYAAYSYIDGEYGNPSDVSLGLNYFPMSRRELRLGVQALRLNDSPVGYSSVPMALGGNGWVFSTDVILAF
;
A
#
# COMPACT_ATOMS: atom_id res chain seq x y z
N MET A 1 -31.87 -17.02 -1.30
CA MET A 1 -31.41 -16.98 0.08
C MET A 1 -29.95 -16.54 0.05
N GLY A 2 -29.44 -15.82 1.03
CA GLY A 2 -28.08 -15.30 1.04
C GLY A 2 -27.71 -14.85 2.44
N GLU A 3 -26.48 -14.39 2.63
CA GLU A 3 -25.94 -13.82 3.85
C GLU A 3 -25.34 -12.45 3.55
N LEU A 4 -25.51 -11.51 4.45
CA LEU A 4 -24.90 -10.19 4.42
C LEU A 4 -24.21 -9.95 5.76
N ASP A 5 -22.89 -9.73 5.71
CA ASP A 5 -22.06 -9.27 6.80
C ASP A 5 -21.64 -7.82 6.50
N PHE A 6 -21.84 -6.93 7.44
CA PHE A 6 -21.48 -5.53 7.34
C PHE A 6 -20.35 -5.22 8.31
N SER A 7 -19.36 -4.49 7.83
CA SER A 7 -18.29 -3.94 8.66
C SER A 7 -17.94 -2.53 8.20
N ALA A 8 -17.52 -1.70 9.13
CA ALA A 8 -17.05 -0.36 8.82
C ALA A 8 -15.75 -0.06 9.55
N PHE A 9 -14.97 0.84 8.94
CA PHE A 9 -13.70 1.33 9.46
C PHE A 9 -13.66 2.84 9.28
N THR A 10 -13.32 3.56 10.33
CA THR A 10 -13.19 5.02 10.28
C THR A 10 -11.86 5.46 10.87
N TYR A 11 -11.30 6.52 10.31
CA TYR A 11 -9.99 7.02 10.63
C TYR A 11 -9.98 8.54 10.69
N ALA A 12 -9.67 9.07 11.87
CA ALA A 12 -9.43 10.49 12.08
C ALA A 12 -8.00 10.70 12.58
N ARG A 13 -7.34 11.75 12.10
CA ARG A 13 -5.98 12.08 12.52
C ARG A 13 -5.75 13.57 12.72
N TYR A 14 -4.85 13.91 13.61
CA TYR A 14 -4.10 15.16 13.59
C TYR A 14 -2.78 14.92 12.88
N LEU A 15 -2.43 15.79 11.93
CA LEU A 15 -1.21 15.73 11.16
C LEU A 15 -0.44 17.04 11.28
N ASN A 16 0.84 16.99 11.60
CA ASN A 16 1.74 18.13 11.64
C ASN A 16 2.99 17.86 10.82
N GLN A 17 3.11 18.52 9.69
CA GLN A 17 4.24 18.47 8.75
C GLN A 17 5.16 19.71 8.86
N LYS A 18 4.92 20.64 9.80
CA LYS A 18 5.73 21.87 9.94
C LYS A 18 7.19 21.65 10.35
N GLY A 19 7.56 20.42 10.65
CA GLY A 19 8.95 19.99 10.87
C GLY A 19 9.68 19.55 9.60
N LEU A 20 9.06 19.63 8.42
CA LEU A 20 9.68 19.40 7.12
C LEU A 20 10.28 20.69 6.55
N ASP A 21 11.27 20.54 5.67
CA ASP A 21 11.75 21.63 4.84
C ASP A 21 10.61 22.18 3.97
N SER A 22 10.59 23.49 3.74
CA SER A 22 9.52 24.16 3.00
C SER A 22 9.66 24.06 1.48
N THR A 23 10.82 23.59 1.01
CA THR A 23 11.13 23.43 -0.41
C THR A 23 11.84 22.12 -0.65
N TYR A 24 11.66 21.58 -1.83
CA TYR A 24 12.32 20.39 -2.32
C TYR A 24 12.92 20.67 -3.70
N THR A 25 14.10 20.14 -3.98
CA THR A 25 14.73 20.21 -5.30
C THR A 25 14.97 18.78 -5.80
N ASP A 26 14.40 18.45 -6.95
CA ASP A 26 14.55 17.13 -7.57
C ASP A 26 15.95 16.92 -8.19
N ALA A 27 16.21 15.72 -8.69
CA ALA A 27 17.49 15.36 -9.29
C ALA A 27 17.86 16.18 -10.53
N PHE A 28 16.89 16.87 -11.13
CA PHE A 28 17.07 17.71 -12.33
C PHE A 28 17.16 19.20 -12.00
N GLY A 29 17.15 19.58 -10.72
CA GLY A 29 17.28 20.97 -10.27
C GLY A 29 15.97 21.77 -10.24
N ARG A 30 14.80 21.15 -10.44
CA ARG A 30 13.49 21.81 -10.29
C ARG A 30 13.18 21.96 -8.81
N THR A 31 12.95 23.19 -8.37
CA THR A 31 12.59 23.49 -6.98
C THR A 31 11.10 23.71 -6.83
N THR A 32 10.48 23.00 -5.91
CA THR A 32 9.05 23.09 -5.59
C THR A 32 8.86 23.50 -4.14
N THR A 33 7.90 24.40 -3.87
CA THR A 33 7.47 24.73 -2.51
C THR A 33 6.48 23.67 -2.04
N LEU A 34 6.70 23.16 -0.82
CA LEU A 34 5.82 22.16 -0.21
C LEU A 34 4.68 22.84 0.55
N ASP A 35 3.45 22.41 0.29
CA ASP A 35 2.28 22.79 1.09
C ASP A 35 2.20 21.92 2.35
N LEU A 36 2.81 22.41 3.43
CA LEU A 36 2.96 21.68 4.68
C LEU A 36 1.73 21.80 5.54
N ARG A 37 1.15 20.68 5.87
CA ARG A 37 -0.10 20.56 6.63
C ARG A 37 0.12 20.64 8.13
N ASN A 38 -0.88 21.22 8.81
CA ASN A 38 -1.01 21.22 10.26
C ASN A 38 -2.49 21.31 10.62
N ASP A 39 -3.18 20.18 10.56
CA ASP A 39 -4.64 20.12 10.62
C ASP A 39 -5.17 18.84 11.26
N ILE A 40 -6.48 18.86 11.57
CA ILE A 40 -7.24 17.68 11.98
C ILE A 40 -8.06 17.22 10.78
N GLN A 41 -7.99 15.91 10.49
CA GLN A 41 -8.61 15.31 9.33
C GLN A 41 -9.52 14.15 9.74
N PHE A 42 -10.75 14.14 9.23
CA PHE A 42 -11.52 12.93 9.13
C PHE A 42 -11.15 12.25 7.81
N GLN A 43 -10.11 11.42 7.87
CA GLN A 43 -9.37 11.01 6.69
C GLN A 43 -10.09 9.93 5.89
N LYS A 44 -10.70 8.96 6.56
CA LYS A 44 -11.23 7.79 5.88
C LYS A 44 -12.48 7.24 6.56
N LEU A 45 -13.44 6.86 5.75
CA LEU A 45 -14.54 5.98 6.13
C LEU A 45 -14.62 4.85 5.10
N THR A 46 -14.55 3.60 5.55
CA THR A 46 -14.76 2.42 4.71
C THR A 46 -15.97 1.65 5.20
N MET A 47 -16.85 1.28 4.30
CA MET A 47 -17.99 0.40 4.56
C MET A 47 -17.89 -0.82 3.65
N ASN A 48 -17.94 -2.01 4.23
CA ASN A 48 -17.86 -3.27 3.51
C ASN A 48 -19.15 -4.06 3.69
N PHE A 49 -19.65 -4.58 2.58
CA PHE A 49 -20.81 -5.47 2.48
C PHE A 49 -20.32 -6.75 1.82
N LYS A 50 -20.17 -7.82 2.57
CA LYS A 50 -19.68 -9.11 2.07
C LYS A 50 -20.64 -10.23 2.44
N GLY A 51 -20.57 -11.33 1.72
CA GLY A 51 -21.40 -12.49 2.01
C GLY A 51 -21.44 -13.47 0.87
N TRP A 52 -22.58 -14.16 0.77
CA TRP A 52 -22.85 -15.09 -0.33
C TRP A 52 -24.30 -14.93 -0.82
N LEU A 53 -24.54 -15.32 -2.09
CA LEU A 53 -25.85 -15.31 -2.74
C LEU A 53 -26.12 -16.67 -3.36
N PHE A 54 -27.33 -17.19 -3.18
CA PHE A 54 -27.84 -18.45 -3.74
C PHE A 54 -27.13 -19.70 -3.16
N ASP A 55 -25.82 -19.78 -3.25
CA ASP A 55 -24.94 -20.84 -2.75
C ASP A 55 -23.84 -20.24 -1.91
N PRO A 56 -23.47 -20.81 -0.73
CA PRO A 56 -22.35 -20.33 0.10
C PRO A 56 -21.00 -20.23 -0.63
N LYS A 57 -20.85 -20.95 -1.75
CA LYS A 57 -19.66 -20.86 -2.61
C LYS A 57 -19.64 -19.61 -3.48
N PHE A 58 -20.80 -18.98 -3.76
CA PHE A 58 -20.88 -17.77 -4.56
C PHE A 58 -20.74 -16.55 -3.66
N ARG A 59 -19.54 -16.00 -3.60
CA ARG A 59 -19.13 -14.91 -2.72
C ARG A 59 -19.24 -13.56 -3.38
N TYR A 60 -19.53 -12.52 -2.60
CA TYR A 60 -19.48 -11.14 -3.04
C TYR A 60 -18.82 -10.26 -1.98
N LEU A 61 -18.19 -9.19 -2.44
CA LEU A 61 -17.73 -8.08 -1.64
C LEU A 61 -18.05 -6.78 -2.38
N PHE A 62 -18.83 -5.90 -1.76
CA PHE A 62 -18.98 -4.51 -2.17
C PHE A 62 -18.45 -3.62 -1.07
N TYR A 63 -17.70 -2.59 -1.45
CA TYR A 63 -17.20 -1.63 -0.48
C TYR A 63 -17.22 -0.22 -1.04
N THR A 64 -17.41 0.72 -0.14
CA THR A 64 -17.17 2.14 -0.37
C THR A 64 -16.10 2.59 0.57
N TRP A 65 -15.20 3.45 0.10
CA TRP A 65 -14.28 4.15 0.97
C TRP A 65 -14.09 5.58 0.51
N THR A 66 -13.82 6.44 1.48
CA THR A 66 -13.59 7.86 1.24
C THR A 66 -12.17 8.20 1.64
N ALA A 67 -11.62 9.22 1.01
CA ALA A 67 -10.39 9.86 1.44
C ALA A 67 -10.60 11.37 1.43
N ASN A 68 -9.93 12.07 2.34
CA ASN A 68 -9.94 13.54 2.42
C ASN A 68 -11.33 14.17 2.62
N THR A 69 -12.20 13.54 3.38
CA THR A 69 -13.58 14.02 3.60
C THR A 69 -13.67 15.39 4.27
N SER A 70 -12.58 15.87 4.87
CA SER A 70 -12.55 17.10 5.65
C SER A 70 -11.97 18.32 4.93
N GLN A 71 -11.59 18.22 3.66
CA GLN A 71 -10.79 19.28 3.01
C GLN A 71 -11.56 20.20 2.06
N GLY A 72 -12.86 20.01 1.90
CA GLY A 72 -13.70 20.89 1.09
C GLY A 72 -13.56 20.74 -0.43
N ASP A 73 -12.45 20.20 -0.91
CA ASP A 73 -12.27 19.79 -2.28
C ASP A 73 -12.85 18.40 -2.43
N GLY A 74 -13.89 18.25 -3.15
CA GLY A 74 -14.72 17.09 -3.39
C GLY A 74 -14.23 15.77 -2.77
N ALA A 75 -14.85 15.36 -1.67
CA ALA A 75 -14.56 14.09 -1.02
C ALA A 75 -14.47 12.99 -2.08
N GLN A 76 -13.32 12.35 -2.18
CA GLN A 76 -13.17 11.25 -3.12
C GLN A 76 -13.84 10.02 -2.54
N VAL A 77 -14.84 9.52 -3.25
CA VAL A 77 -15.58 8.32 -2.88
C VAL A 77 -15.29 7.24 -3.91
N VAL A 78 -14.68 6.16 -3.46
CA VAL A 78 -14.50 4.97 -4.27
C VAL A 78 -15.62 3.98 -3.96
N VAL A 79 -16.29 3.52 -5.01
CA VAL A 79 -17.24 2.42 -4.93
C VAL A 79 -16.63 1.27 -5.72
N ALA A 80 -16.41 0.15 -5.05
CA ALA A 80 -15.77 -1.00 -5.67
C ALA A 80 -16.37 -2.31 -5.16
N GLY A 81 -16.00 -3.41 -5.80
CA GLY A 81 -16.44 -4.72 -5.38
C GLY A 81 -15.98 -5.81 -6.31
N ASN A 82 -16.26 -7.03 -5.89
CA ASN A 82 -15.95 -8.22 -6.67
C ASN A 82 -16.97 -9.33 -6.38
N LEU A 83 -17.03 -10.23 -7.32
CA LEU A 83 -17.80 -11.47 -7.25
C LEU A 83 -16.84 -12.64 -7.38
N GLY A 84 -17.10 -13.73 -6.68
CA GLY A 84 -16.23 -14.90 -6.73
C GLY A 84 -16.98 -16.20 -6.51
N TYR A 85 -16.36 -17.28 -6.93
CA TYR A 85 -16.82 -18.63 -6.66
C TYR A 85 -15.72 -19.46 -6.02
N GLN A 86 -16.00 -20.00 -4.84
CA GLN A 86 -15.11 -20.88 -4.09
C GLN A 86 -15.40 -22.33 -4.48
N PHE A 87 -14.55 -22.92 -5.30
CA PHE A 87 -14.67 -24.33 -5.71
C PHE A 87 -14.37 -25.25 -4.54
N ASP A 88 -13.23 -24.99 -3.87
CA ASP A 88 -12.77 -25.66 -2.66
C ASP A 88 -11.80 -24.75 -1.87
N GLU A 89 -11.09 -25.28 -0.89
CA GLU A 89 -10.09 -24.53 -0.09
C GLU A 89 -8.85 -24.16 -0.92
N ALA A 90 -8.48 -24.99 -1.89
CA ALA A 90 -7.30 -24.76 -2.71
C ALA A 90 -7.55 -23.79 -3.87
N PHE A 91 -8.80 -23.61 -4.29
CA PHE A 91 -9.11 -22.81 -5.47
C PHE A 91 -10.40 -22.01 -5.34
N SER A 92 -10.28 -20.71 -5.44
CA SER A 92 -11.37 -19.75 -5.60
C SER A 92 -11.04 -18.81 -6.75
N LEU A 93 -12.03 -18.43 -7.54
CA LEU A 93 -11.88 -17.50 -8.66
C LEU A 93 -12.77 -16.28 -8.43
N TYR A 94 -12.23 -15.09 -8.63
CA TYR A 94 -12.91 -13.81 -8.44
C TYR A 94 -12.76 -12.92 -9.67
N ALA A 95 -13.75 -12.04 -9.85
CA ALA A 95 -13.78 -11.00 -10.88
C ALA A 95 -14.25 -9.68 -10.28
N GLY A 96 -13.63 -8.58 -10.67
CA GLY A 96 -13.98 -7.24 -10.20
C GLY A 96 -12.75 -6.41 -9.80
N ILE A 97 -12.91 -5.51 -8.85
CA ILE A 97 -11.81 -4.68 -8.34
C ILE A 97 -11.18 -5.39 -7.14
N GLY A 98 -9.86 -5.56 -7.20
CA GLY A 98 -9.06 -6.17 -6.14
C GLY A 98 -7.67 -5.55 -6.03
N ALA A 99 -7.03 -5.71 -4.87
CA ALA A 99 -5.65 -5.32 -4.70
C ALA A 99 -4.73 -6.27 -5.46
N LEU A 100 -3.74 -5.72 -6.18
CA LEU A 100 -2.64 -6.51 -6.74
C LEU A 100 -1.82 -7.11 -5.60
N PRO A 101 -1.52 -8.41 -5.60
CA PRO A 101 -0.70 -9.04 -4.56
C PRO A 101 0.79 -8.74 -4.76
N SER A 102 1.14 -7.46 -4.93
CA SER A 102 2.47 -6.99 -5.33
C SER A 102 3.46 -6.94 -4.19
N THR A 103 3.00 -6.66 -2.97
CA THR A 103 3.83 -6.61 -1.76
C THR A 103 3.11 -7.26 -0.57
N ARG A 104 3.84 -7.46 0.51
CA ARG A 104 3.32 -7.97 1.78
C ARG A 104 2.11 -7.15 2.25
N SER A 105 2.16 -5.83 2.16
CA SER A 105 1.11 -4.95 2.63
C SER A 105 -0.15 -4.93 1.76
N THR A 106 -0.04 -5.28 0.48
CA THR A 106 -1.17 -5.35 -0.45
C THR A 106 -1.88 -6.70 -0.43
N ASN A 107 -1.30 -7.70 0.24
CA ASN A 107 -1.84 -9.05 0.31
C ASN A 107 -2.55 -9.31 1.65
N TYR A 108 -3.81 -8.85 1.79
CA TYR A 108 -4.71 -9.10 2.93
C TYR A 108 -4.40 -8.41 4.28
N THR A 109 -3.43 -7.50 4.38
CA THR A 109 -3.04 -6.91 5.67
C THR A 109 -3.95 -5.83 6.21
N PHE A 110 -4.64 -5.08 5.33
CA PHE A 110 -5.55 -4.01 5.75
C PHE A 110 -6.76 -4.56 6.53
N PRO A 111 -7.21 -3.95 7.61
CA PRO A 111 -6.71 -2.72 8.26
C PRO A 111 -5.68 -2.97 9.39
N ASN A 112 -5.08 -4.16 9.47
CA ASN A 112 -4.22 -4.57 10.57
C ASN A 112 -2.76 -4.11 10.36
N TRP A 113 -2.56 -2.81 10.21
CA TRP A 113 -1.25 -2.19 10.06
C TRP A 113 -0.68 -1.74 11.40
N LEU A 114 0.63 -1.78 11.49
CA LEU A 114 1.35 -1.35 12.69
C LEU A 114 1.34 0.17 12.84
N LYS A 115 1.59 0.87 11.74
CA LYS A 115 1.60 2.34 11.68
C LYS A 115 0.18 2.89 11.45
N ASN A 116 0.06 4.20 11.56
CA ASN A 116 -1.19 4.93 11.47
C ASN A 116 -1.70 5.01 10.01
N ASP A 117 -2.38 3.97 9.53
CA ASP A 117 -2.99 3.85 8.20
C ASP A 117 -2.09 4.27 7.03
N HIS A 118 -0.79 3.98 7.15
CA HIS A 118 0.14 4.19 6.05
C HIS A 118 1.28 3.16 6.05
N ARG A 119 1.89 2.99 4.89
CA ARG A 119 3.06 2.14 4.65
C ARG A 119 4.36 2.91 4.90
N THR A 120 5.50 2.26 4.81
CA THR A 120 6.81 2.91 4.66
C THR A 120 6.92 3.56 3.29
N ILE A 121 7.90 4.47 3.10
CA ILE A 121 8.10 5.07 1.77
C ILE A 121 8.54 4.04 0.73
N ALA A 122 9.32 3.02 1.11
CA ALA A 122 9.72 1.97 0.18
C ALA A 122 8.52 1.14 -0.27
N ASP A 123 7.65 0.69 0.64
CA ASP A 123 6.46 -0.07 0.27
C ASP A 123 5.53 0.76 -0.64
N GLU A 124 5.31 2.05 -0.34
CA GLU A 124 4.51 2.94 -1.22
C GLU A 124 5.15 3.16 -2.59
N PHE A 125 6.48 3.18 -2.68
CA PHE A 125 7.20 3.42 -3.92
C PHE A 125 7.17 2.21 -4.87
N PHE A 126 7.30 1.00 -4.30
CA PHE A 126 7.41 -0.22 -5.08
C PHE A 126 6.06 -0.90 -5.38
N ARG A 127 5.03 -0.70 -4.58
CA ARG A 127 3.79 -1.45 -4.73
C ARG A 127 2.94 -1.05 -5.93
N GLY A 128 2.16 -2.00 -6.45
CA GLY A 128 0.93 -1.72 -7.16
C GLY A 128 -0.22 -1.39 -6.20
N SER A 129 -1.42 -1.14 -6.72
CA SER A 129 -2.59 -0.82 -5.91
C SER A 129 -3.80 -1.67 -6.30
N TYR A 130 -4.97 -1.08 -6.40
CA TYR A 130 -6.22 -1.75 -6.79
C TYR A 130 -6.47 -1.60 -8.27
N THR A 131 -6.84 -2.71 -8.92
CA THR A 131 -7.22 -2.71 -10.33
C THR A 131 -8.39 -3.65 -10.59
N THR A 132 -9.07 -3.45 -11.72
CA THR A 132 -10.08 -4.40 -12.21
C THR A 132 -9.39 -5.58 -12.86
N GLY A 133 -9.85 -6.78 -12.54
CA GLY A 133 -9.27 -7.99 -13.12
C GLY A 133 -9.94 -9.27 -12.66
N LEU A 134 -9.25 -10.36 -12.94
CA LEU A 134 -9.58 -11.71 -12.51
C LEU A 134 -8.45 -12.22 -11.60
N TRP A 135 -8.80 -12.87 -10.51
CA TRP A 135 -7.77 -13.51 -9.67
C TRP A 135 -8.21 -14.84 -9.10
N ALA A 136 -7.23 -15.71 -8.98
CA ALA A 136 -7.36 -16.96 -8.26
C ALA A 136 -6.64 -16.85 -6.92
N SER A 137 -7.17 -17.48 -5.89
CA SER A 137 -6.53 -17.61 -4.57
C SER A 137 -6.98 -18.88 -3.86
N GLY A 138 -6.14 -19.38 -2.95
CA GLY A 138 -6.45 -20.54 -2.15
C GLY A 138 -5.29 -20.98 -1.25
N ALA A 139 -5.50 -22.11 -0.55
CA ALA A 139 -4.49 -22.77 0.27
C ALA A 139 -4.04 -24.06 -0.42
N LEU A 140 -2.78 -24.09 -0.88
CA LEU A 140 -2.18 -25.29 -1.47
C LEU A 140 -1.90 -26.38 -0.41
N SER A 141 -1.74 -25.94 0.83
CA SER A 141 -1.62 -26.80 2.02
C SER A 141 -2.05 -25.97 3.24
N PRO A 142 -2.18 -26.56 4.44
CA PRO A 142 -2.48 -25.81 5.66
C PRO A 142 -1.49 -24.68 5.98
N THR A 143 -0.30 -24.73 5.42
CA THR A 143 0.78 -23.75 5.68
C THR A 143 1.14 -22.89 4.46
N VAL A 144 0.62 -23.19 3.27
CA VAL A 144 0.99 -22.51 2.02
C VAL A 144 -0.24 -21.95 1.34
N GLY A 145 -0.26 -20.65 1.12
CA GLY A 145 -1.31 -19.98 0.36
C GLY A 145 -0.76 -19.24 -0.86
N TYR A 146 -1.64 -18.91 -1.80
CA TYR A 146 -1.31 -18.19 -3.01
C TYR A 146 -2.41 -17.24 -3.44
N ARG A 147 -2.01 -16.25 -4.25
CA ARG A 147 -2.90 -15.40 -5.04
C ARG A 147 -2.22 -15.07 -6.36
N ALA A 148 -2.96 -15.15 -7.46
CA ALA A 148 -2.50 -14.75 -8.79
C ALA A 148 -3.60 -13.93 -9.46
N MET A 149 -3.24 -12.79 -10.04
CA MET A 149 -4.17 -11.83 -10.62
C MET A 149 -3.70 -11.38 -12.00
N ILE A 150 -4.65 -11.26 -12.92
CA ILE A 150 -4.50 -10.54 -14.18
C ILE A 150 -5.45 -9.34 -14.16
N GLY A 151 -4.96 -8.16 -14.48
CA GLY A 151 -5.71 -6.90 -14.40
C GLY A 151 -5.32 -5.90 -15.47
N ASN A 152 -5.96 -4.73 -15.42
CA ASN A 152 -5.81 -3.72 -16.46
C ASN A 152 -4.51 -2.92 -16.32
N ASN A 153 -4.12 -2.53 -15.11
CA ASN A 153 -2.95 -1.69 -14.84
C ASN A 153 -2.51 -1.81 -13.37
N LEU A 154 -1.41 -1.16 -13.01
CA LEU A 154 -0.90 -1.16 -11.63
C LEU A 154 -1.86 -0.50 -10.62
N SER A 155 -2.62 0.50 -11.05
CA SER A 155 -3.60 1.17 -10.21
C SER A 155 -4.72 1.79 -11.04
N GLN A 156 -5.96 1.56 -10.62
CA GLN A 156 -7.14 2.27 -11.14
C GLN A 156 -7.57 3.43 -10.24
N LEU A 157 -6.99 3.56 -9.06
CA LEU A 157 -7.41 4.58 -8.11
C LEU A 157 -6.96 5.97 -8.58
N GLY A 158 -7.92 6.89 -8.68
CA GLY A 158 -7.69 8.24 -9.19
C GLY A 158 -7.61 8.35 -10.71
N VAL A 159 -7.99 7.30 -11.45
CA VAL A 159 -8.01 7.27 -12.92
C VAL A 159 -9.46 7.33 -13.40
N ASN A 160 -9.75 8.22 -14.34
CA ASN A 160 -11.06 8.31 -14.97
C ASN A 160 -11.31 7.10 -15.89
N ALA A 161 -12.58 6.70 -16.06
CA ALA A 161 -12.95 5.54 -16.88
C ALA A 161 -12.50 5.64 -18.34
N VAL A 162 -12.37 6.85 -18.88
CA VAL A 162 -11.87 7.09 -20.23
C VAL A 162 -10.34 7.02 -20.35
N GLN A 163 -9.64 6.97 -19.23
CA GLN A 163 -8.18 6.88 -19.13
C GLN A 163 -7.70 5.45 -18.83
N LEU A 164 -8.62 4.52 -18.57
CA LEU A 164 -8.25 3.13 -18.31
C LEU A 164 -7.59 2.52 -19.54
N ASP A 165 -6.54 1.76 -19.32
CA ASP A 165 -5.94 0.92 -20.35
C ASP A 165 -6.97 -0.05 -20.92
N ASN A 166 -6.94 -0.23 -22.22
CA ASN A 166 -7.89 -1.10 -22.91
C ASN A 166 -7.41 -2.56 -22.99
N GLU A 167 -6.34 -2.91 -22.29
CA GLU A 167 -5.70 -4.21 -22.33
C GLU A 167 -5.60 -4.82 -20.92
N LEU A 168 -5.57 -6.15 -20.86
CA LEU A 168 -5.21 -6.89 -19.64
C LEU A 168 -3.68 -7.04 -19.60
N ASN A 169 -3.01 -5.97 -19.23
CA ASN A 169 -1.56 -5.82 -19.36
C ASN A 169 -0.79 -5.97 -18.05
N THR A 170 -1.51 -6.22 -16.94
CA THR A 170 -0.92 -6.40 -15.61
C THR A 170 -1.09 -7.83 -15.14
N PHE A 171 0.01 -8.43 -14.70
CA PHE A 171 0.03 -9.71 -14.04
C PHE A 171 0.74 -9.60 -12.70
N SER A 172 0.11 -10.11 -11.62
CA SER A 172 0.71 -10.10 -10.29
C SER A 172 0.41 -11.41 -9.56
N GLY A 173 1.39 -11.91 -8.82
CA GLY A 173 1.27 -13.15 -8.06
C GLY A 173 1.99 -13.10 -6.74
N ALA A 174 1.44 -13.79 -5.74
CA ALA A 174 2.05 -13.99 -4.43
C ALA A 174 1.93 -15.45 -4.00
N LEU A 175 2.98 -15.93 -3.36
CA LEU A 175 3.02 -17.18 -2.64
C LEU A 175 3.53 -16.91 -1.22
N TRP A 176 2.87 -17.47 -0.21
CA TRP A 176 3.32 -17.34 1.17
C TRP A 176 3.31 -18.67 1.90
N TRP A 177 4.23 -18.80 2.84
CA TRP A 177 4.45 -20.00 3.64
C TRP A 177 4.53 -19.67 5.12
N MET A 178 3.72 -20.35 5.93
CA MET A 178 3.62 -20.21 7.38
C MET A 178 4.01 -21.54 8.06
N PRO A 179 5.32 -21.89 8.09
CA PRO A 179 5.78 -23.25 8.41
C PRO A 179 5.55 -23.69 9.85
N THR A 180 5.44 -22.78 10.78
CA THR A 180 5.39 -23.12 12.23
C THR A 180 3.98 -23.41 12.71
N THR A 181 3.10 -22.43 12.64
CA THR A 181 1.73 -22.51 13.18
C THR A 181 0.66 -22.70 12.11
N GLY A 182 1.00 -22.49 10.83
CA GLY A 182 0.02 -22.47 9.73
C GLY A 182 -0.84 -21.21 9.70
N GLU A 183 -0.57 -20.22 10.59
CA GLU A 183 -1.31 -18.96 10.67
C GLU A 183 -0.37 -17.82 11.08
N TYR A 184 -0.80 -16.57 10.90
CA TYR A 184 -0.02 -15.37 11.22
C TYR A 184 -0.89 -14.22 11.79
N GLY A 185 -2.04 -14.57 12.37
CA GLY A 185 -3.04 -13.65 12.89
C GLY A 185 -4.01 -13.11 11.83
N PRO A 186 -5.07 -12.40 12.25
CA PRO A 186 -6.13 -11.92 11.37
C PRO A 186 -5.62 -11.08 10.21
N GLY A 187 -5.99 -11.44 8.98
CA GLY A 187 -5.54 -10.79 7.75
C GLY A 187 -4.02 -10.80 7.58
N GLN A 188 -3.30 -11.71 8.24
CA GLN A 188 -1.84 -11.74 8.30
C GLN A 188 -1.25 -10.36 8.68
N GLY A 189 -1.93 -9.60 9.55
CA GLY A 189 -1.59 -8.23 9.92
C GLY A 189 -0.21 -8.09 10.56
N PHE A 190 0.32 -6.87 10.52
CA PHE A 190 1.58 -6.52 11.20
C PHE A 190 1.41 -6.44 12.71
N GLY A 191 2.49 -6.73 13.44
CA GLY A 191 2.50 -6.75 14.89
C GLY A 191 1.87 -8.01 15.48
N ASP A 192 2.15 -8.29 16.74
CA ASP A 192 1.63 -9.47 17.47
C ASP A 192 0.64 -9.06 18.57
N TYR A 193 -0.51 -8.51 18.14
CA TYR A 193 -1.60 -8.17 19.06
C TYR A 193 -2.26 -9.42 19.66
N GLU A 194 -2.34 -10.52 18.90
CA GLU A 194 -2.93 -11.81 19.34
C GLU A 194 -2.14 -12.44 20.46
N TYR A 195 -0.86 -12.09 20.58
CA TYR A 195 0.04 -12.59 21.62
C TYR A 195 0.31 -14.09 21.45
N HIS A 196 0.83 -14.48 20.27
CA HIS A 196 1.13 -15.88 19.93
C HIS A 196 2.00 -16.54 20.98
N GLU A 197 1.54 -17.64 21.56
CA GLU A 197 2.29 -18.41 22.57
C GLU A 197 3.40 -19.27 21.94
N GLU A 198 3.24 -19.62 20.66
CA GLU A 198 4.23 -20.30 19.83
C GLU A 198 4.78 -19.34 18.78
N VAL A 199 5.99 -19.61 18.30
CA VAL A 199 6.60 -18.78 17.24
C VAL A 199 5.82 -18.97 15.95
N ALA A 200 5.10 -17.93 15.50
CA ALA A 200 4.47 -17.88 14.20
C ALA A 200 5.43 -17.23 13.20
N THR A 201 5.64 -17.87 12.04
CA THR A 201 6.52 -17.38 10.98
C THR A 201 5.78 -17.27 9.66
N LEU A 202 6.16 -16.27 8.87
CA LEU A 202 5.65 -16.02 7.53
C LEU A 202 6.81 -15.73 6.59
N PHE A 203 6.84 -16.40 5.45
CA PHE A 203 7.73 -16.10 4.33
C PHE A 203 6.87 -15.88 3.09
N GLY A 204 7.23 -14.92 2.26
CA GLY A 204 6.46 -14.60 1.06
C GLY A 204 7.34 -14.17 -0.11
N VAL A 205 6.85 -14.45 -1.30
CA VAL A 205 7.39 -13.95 -2.57
C VAL A 205 6.24 -13.36 -3.37
N HIS A 206 6.50 -12.19 -3.96
CA HIS A 206 5.55 -11.46 -4.79
C HIS A 206 6.24 -11.09 -6.09
N PHE A 207 5.50 -11.19 -7.19
CA PHE A 207 5.95 -10.75 -8.50
C PHE A 207 4.86 -9.93 -9.16
N THR A 208 5.25 -8.86 -9.85
CA THR A 208 4.33 -8.02 -10.62
C THR A 208 4.99 -7.62 -11.93
N HIS A 209 4.26 -7.78 -13.02
CA HIS A 209 4.60 -7.28 -14.35
C HIS A 209 3.44 -6.45 -14.86
N SER A 210 3.72 -5.28 -15.44
CA SER A 210 2.70 -4.44 -16.06
C SER A 210 3.26 -3.65 -17.22
N ARG A 211 2.46 -3.52 -18.28
CA ARG A 211 2.73 -2.61 -19.40
C ARG A 211 1.90 -1.36 -19.24
N GLU A 212 2.49 -0.31 -18.66
CA GLU A 212 1.78 0.93 -18.33
C GLU A 212 1.78 1.94 -19.48
N ASP A 213 0.66 2.63 -19.63
CA ASP A 213 0.49 3.75 -20.58
C ASP A 213 0.34 5.06 -19.81
N ALA A 214 0.92 6.14 -20.34
CA ALA A 214 0.80 7.48 -19.75
C ALA A 214 -0.67 7.93 -19.57
N GLN A 215 -1.57 7.45 -20.42
CA GLN A 215 -3.00 7.72 -20.32
C GLN A 215 -3.65 7.09 -19.09
N GLY A 216 -3.19 5.90 -18.70
CA GLY A 216 -3.73 5.13 -17.55
C GLY A 216 -3.22 5.59 -16.18
N GLN A 217 -2.51 6.70 -16.09
CA GLN A 217 -1.96 7.19 -14.83
C GLN A 217 -2.92 8.15 -14.12
N SER A 218 -2.99 8.04 -12.80
CA SER A 218 -3.76 8.97 -11.96
C SER A 218 -3.19 10.38 -12.02
N GLU A 219 -4.02 11.37 -11.76
CA GLU A 219 -3.59 12.76 -11.72
C GLU A 219 -2.68 13.04 -10.50
N VAL A 220 -1.95 14.17 -10.55
CA VAL A 220 -0.94 14.56 -9.53
C VAL A 220 -1.54 14.61 -8.13
N GLU A 221 -2.76 15.12 -8.03
CA GLU A 221 -3.46 15.37 -6.77
C GLU A 221 -4.35 14.20 -6.34
N GLY A 222 -4.22 13.04 -6.99
CA GLY A 222 -4.94 11.84 -6.62
C GLY A 222 -4.73 11.48 -5.15
N PHE A 223 -5.78 10.95 -4.53
CA PHE A 223 -5.77 10.57 -3.10
C PHE A 223 -4.93 9.32 -2.82
N GLU A 224 -4.67 8.52 -3.83
CA GLU A 224 -3.74 7.41 -3.83
C GLU A 224 -2.97 7.38 -5.14
N ASN A 225 -1.69 7.09 -5.07
CA ASN A 225 -0.78 7.38 -6.15
C ASN A 225 0.27 6.27 -6.32
N SER A 226 -0.17 5.12 -6.84
CA SER A 226 0.73 4.06 -7.29
C SER A 226 1.21 4.32 -8.71
N GLN A 227 1.88 5.44 -8.92
CA GLN A 227 2.48 5.81 -10.19
C GLN A 227 3.93 5.37 -10.23
N ILE A 228 4.43 5.08 -11.44
CA ILE A 228 5.86 4.84 -11.64
C ILE A 228 6.60 6.16 -11.48
N ARG A 229 7.50 6.21 -10.50
CA ARG A 229 8.31 7.37 -10.16
C ARG A 229 9.79 7.03 -10.19
N LEU A 230 10.62 8.03 -10.46
CA LEU A 230 12.05 8.00 -10.14
C LEU A 230 12.22 8.06 -8.62
N SER A 231 13.36 7.67 -8.11
CA SER A 231 13.62 7.65 -6.66
C SER A 231 13.68 9.05 -6.02
N ASP A 232 13.77 10.11 -6.81
CA ASP A 232 13.58 11.50 -6.37
C ASP A 232 12.10 11.92 -6.30
N GLY A 233 11.16 11.06 -6.74
CA GLY A 233 9.72 11.30 -6.76
C GLY A 233 9.18 11.86 -8.07
N THR A 234 10.01 12.16 -9.06
CA THR A 234 9.57 12.58 -10.40
C THR A 234 8.77 11.45 -11.06
N ARG A 235 7.57 11.76 -11.58
CA ARG A 235 6.75 10.78 -12.31
C ARG A 235 7.28 10.59 -13.72
N ILE A 236 7.51 9.35 -14.14
CA ILE A 236 8.06 9.08 -15.48
C ILE A 236 7.12 9.48 -16.62
N PHE A 237 5.80 9.54 -16.37
CA PHE A 237 4.79 9.96 -17.35
C PHE A 237 4.42 11.44 -17.27
N SER A 238 5.13 12.25 -16.47
CA SER A 238 4.97 13.71 -16.49
C SER A 238 5.54 14.31 -17.77
N GLU A 239 5.23 15.59 -18.00
CA GLU A 239 5.84 16.34 -19.11
C GLU A 239 7.34 16.51 -18.84
N ASP A 240 8.15 16.14 -19.84
CA ASP A 240 9.62 16.23 -19.83
C ASP A 240 10.26 15.81 -18.49
N PRO A 241 10.07 14.53 -18.07
CA PRO A 241 10.47 14.10 -16.73
C PRO A 241 11.97 14.21 -16.49
N PHE A 242 12.79 14.13 -17.54
CA PHE A 242 14.26 14.16 -17.50
C PHE A 242 14.89 15.50 -17.95
N LEU A 243 14.09 16.53 -18.27
CA LEU A 243 14.53 17.81 -18.84
C LEU A 243 15.37 17.66 -20.12
N THR A 244 15.00 16.73 -20.99
CA THR A 244 15.64 16.48 -22.29
C THR A 244 14.74 16.81 -23.48
N GLY A 245 13.52 17.25 -23.22
CA GLY A 245 12.48 17.48 -24.23
C GLY A 245 11.74 16.20 -24.63
N GLY A 246 11.99 15.09 -23.93
CA GLY A 246 11.37 13.79 -24.21
C GLY A 246 10.22 13.47 -23.26
N ASN A 247 9.21 12.76 -23.76
CA ASN A 247 8.05 12.32 -22.97
C ASN A 247 7.87 10.82 -23.10
N VAL A 248 7.76 10.13 -21.95
CA VAL A 248 7.44 8.71 -21.91
C VAL A 248 5.96 8.49 -22.17
N ARG A 249 5.63 7.59 -23.07
CA ARG A 249 4.26 7.23 -23.44
C ARG A 249 3.86 5.87 -22.93
N LYS A 250 4.80 4.90 -22.94
CA LYS A 250 4.60 3.57 -22.37
C LYS A 250 5.88 3.11 -21.70
N ALA A 251 5.76 2.27 -20.71
CA ALA A 251 6.86 1.60 -20.04
C ALA A 251 6.43 0.22 -19.52
N THR A 252 7.36 -0.72 -19.50
CA THR A 252 7.17 -2.00 -18.81
C THR A 252 7.68 -1.88 -17.38
N TYR A 253 6.89 -2.31 -16.43
CA TYR A 253 7.20 -2.37 -15.00
C TYR A 253 7.31 -3.81 -14.55
N GLU A 254 8.40 -4.18 -13.94
CA GLU A 254 8.62 -5.48 -13.30
C GLU A 254 9.08 -5.29 -11.86
N MET A 255 8.53 -6.07 -10.94
CA MET A 255 8.86 -5.97 -9.52
C MET A 255 8.84 -7.34 -8.87
N LEU A 256 9.86 -7.60 -8.05
CA LEU A 256 9.97 -8.74 -7.15
C LEU A 256 10.01 -8.22 -5.71
N ALA A 257 9.19 -8.81 -4.82
CA ALA A 257 9.29 -8.57 -3.40
C ALA A 257 9.45 -9.89 -2.64
N LEU A 258 10.31 -9.89 -1.63
CA LEU A 258 10.58 -11.02 -0.75
C LEU A 258 10.39 -10.60 0.69
N ASN A 259 9.51 -11.26 1.43
CA ASN A 259 9.27 -10.93 2.82
C ASN A 259 9.49 -12.10 3.77
N ALA A 260 9.88 -11.76 4.99
CA ALA A 260 9.97 -12.69 6.12
C ALA A 260 9.53 -11.99 7.41
N GLY A 261 8.90 -12.76 8.28
CA GLY A 261 8.46 -12.25 9.57
C GLY A 261 8.27 -13.32 10.62
N PHE A 262 8.33 -12.91 11.88
CA PHE A 262 7.97 -13.76 13.01
C PHE A 262 7.15 -12.99 14.06
N LYS A 263 6.36 -13.74 14.83
CA LYS A 263 5.59 -13.27 15.98
C LYS A 263 5.75 -14.23 17.14
N TYR A 264 5.88 -13.70 18.35
CA TYR A 264 5.99 -14.48 19.57
C TYR A 264 5.75 -13.63 20.81
N ARG A 265 4.78 -13.99 21.62
CA ARG A 265 4.45 -13.36 22.92
C ARG A 265 4.41 -11.84 22.89
N GLY A 266 3.72 -11.30 21.90
CA GLY A 266 3.57 -9.85 21.72
C GLY A 266 4.72 -9.17 20.99
N LEU A 267 5.79 -9.88 20.65
CA LEU A 267 6.89 -9.39 19.83
C LEU A 267 6.63 -9.73 18.37
N SER A 268 6.94 -8.81 17.47
CA SER A 268 6.99 -9.05 16.03
C SER A 268 8.19 -8.39 15.40
N LEU A 269 8.73 -9.02 14.37
CA LEU A 269 9.71 -8.43 13.46
C LEU A 269 9.42 -8.92 12.06
N GLU A 270 9.30 -7.99 11.12
CA GLU A 270 9.01 -8.28 9.72
C GLU A 270 9.89 -7.43 8.83
N GLY A 271 10.43 -8.04 7.79
CA GLY A 271 11.21 -7.37 6.75
C GLY A 271 10.72 -7.75 5.36
N GLU A 272 10.89 -6.84 4.42
CA GLU A 272 10.59 -7.05 3.02
C GLU A 272 11.64 -6.35 2.17
N TYR A 273 12.14 -7.05 1.15
CA TYR A 273 13.08 -6.55 0.15
C TYR A 273 12.36 -6.39 -1.17
N TYR A 274 12.69 -5.35 -1.92
CA TYR A 274 12.11 -5.00 -3.21
C TYR A 274 13.20 -4.86 -4.27
N TYR A 275 12.91 -5.34 -5.46
CA TYR A 275 13.66 -5.07 -6.67
C TYR A 275 12.69 -4.69 -7.78
N ARG A 276 12.92 -3.57 -8.43
CA ARG A 276 12.10 -3.05 -9.51
C ARG A 276 12.96 -2.76 -10.73
N LYS A 277 12.44 -3.13 -11.90
CA LYS A 277 12.94 -2.71 -13.20
C LYS A 277 11.84 -2.01 -13.98
N VAL A 278 12.18 -0.93 -14.66
CA VAL A 278 11.30 -0.24 -15.61
C VAL A 278 12.05 -0.04 -16.91
N ASP A 279 11.55 -0.60 -17.99
CA ASP A 279 12.21 -0.59 -19.30
C ASP A 279 11.20 -0.52 -20.48
N ASP A 280 11.66 -0.88 -21.69
CA ASP A 280 10.84 -0.88 -22.91
C ASP A 280 10.08 0.44 -23.14
N PHE A 281 10.75 1.56 -22.89
CA PHE A 281 10.14 2.89 -23.04
C PHE A 281 9.71 3.16 -24.47
N VAL A 282 8.44 3.55 -24.64
CA VAL A 282 7.97 4.22 -25.87
C VAL A 282 7.97 5.73 -25.59
N VAL A 283 8.73 6.48 -26.36
CA VAL A 283 8.96 7.90 -26.10
C VAL A 283 8.63 8.78 -27.31
N ILE A 284 8.30 10.03 -27.05
CA ILE A 284 8.29 11.13 -28.03
C ILE A 284 9.46 12.04 -27.66
N GLY A 285 10.39 12.28 -28.59
CA GLY A 285 11.65 12.94 -28.28
C GLY A 285 12.70 11.96 -27.77
N GLU A 286 13.63 12.42 -26.95
CA GLU A 286 14.73 11.61 -26.40
C GLU A 286 14.70 11.61 -24.87
N ILE A 287 15.02 10.47 -24.25
CA ILE A 287 15.23 10.34 -22.80
C ILE A 287 16.64 9.78 -22.56
N PRO A 288 17.27 10.07 -21.39
CA PRO A 288 18.66 9.73 -21.14
C PRO A 288 18.86 8.27 -20.69
N VAL A 289 17.79 7.51 -20.51
CA VAL A 289 17.83 6.15 -19.96
C VAL A 289 17.14 5.16 -20.89
N THR A 290 17.60 3.91 -20.90
CA THR A 290 16.96 2.78 -21.56
C THR A 290 16.23 1.87 -20.60
N GLU A 291 16.62 1.90 -19.34
CA GLU A 291 16.03 1.16 -18.20
C GLU A 291 16.28 1.94 -16.92
N LEU A 292 15.49 1.64 -15.89
CA LEU A 292 15.63 2.11 -14.51
C LEU A 292 15.63 0.89 -13.60
N GLU A 293 16.59 0.79 -12.72
CA GLU A 293 16.66 -0.25 -11.71
C GLU A 293 16.69 0.37 -10.31
N ASP A 294 15.77 -0.04 -9.47
CA ASP A 294 15.71 0.39 -8.08
C ASP A 294 15.59 -0.82 -7.17
N GLN A 295 16.20 -0.76 -6.03
CA GLN A 295 16.04 -1.73 -4.97
C GLN A 295 15.79 -1.05 -3.65
N GLY A 296 15.24 -1.79 -2.70
CA GLY A 296 14.95 -1.21 -1.40
C GLY A 296 14.52 -2.26 -0.39
N PHE A 297 14.33 -1.83 0.84
CA PHE A 297 13.81 -2.71 1.88
C PHE A 297 13.04 -1.93 2.92
N GLN A 298 12.22 -2.66 3.66
CA GLN A 298 11.62 -2.21 4.91
C GLN A 298 11.87 -3.20 6.04
N LEU A 299 11.91 -2.68 7.26
CA LEU A 299 11.95 -3.44 8.49
C LEU A 299 10.96 -2.83 9.48
N GLN A 300 10.07 -3.64 10.04
CA GLN A 300 9.09 -3.20 11.03
C GLN A 300 9.14 -4.13 12.23
N GLY A 301 9.20 -3.57 13.43
CA GLY A 301 9.16 -4.33 14.67
C GLY A 301 8.20 -3.74 15.68
N SER A 302 7.60 -4.57 16.51
CA SER A 302 6.74 -4.12 17.61
C SER A 302 6.82 -5.02 18.83
N ALA A 303 6.42 -4.46 19.97
CA ALA A 303 6.27 -5.18 21.21
C ALA A 303 4.98 -4.74 21.94
N MET A 304 4.21 -5.70 22.42
CA MET A 304 3.12 -5.45 23.36
C MET A 304 3.71 -5.14 24.74
N LEU A 305 3.85 -3.86 25.07
CA LEU A 305 4.36 -3.39 26.37
C LEU A 305 3.39 -3.74 27.50
N ILE A 306 2.09 -3.71 27.21
CA ILE A 306 1.01 -4.24 28.05
C ILE A 306 0.16 -5.11 27.12
N PRO A 307 0.03 -6.43 27.37
CA PRO A 307 -0.71 -7.34 26.51
C PRO A 307 -2.09 -6.82 26.13
N LYS A 308 -2.40 -6.79 24.84
CA LYS A 308 -3.66 -6.32 24.23
C LYS A 308 -4.06 -4.87 24.56
N MET A 309 -3.19 -4.08 25.19
CA MET A 309 -3.51 -2.72 25.61
C MET A 309 -2.54 -1.68 25.09
N LEU A 310 -1.23 -1.90 25.18
CA LEU A 310 -0.22 -0.94 24.76
C LEU A 310 0.84 -1.62 23.91
N GLN A 311 1.02 -1.13 22.67
CA GLN A 311 2.03 -1.61 21.73
C GLN A 311 2.98 -0.47 21.37
N GLY A 312 4.28 -0.73 21.51
CA GLY A 312 5.31 0.12 20.93
C GLY A 312 5.77 -0.44 19.60
N TYR A 313 6.15 0.43 18.66
CA TYR A 313 6.68 0.01 17.38
C TYR A 313 7.75 0.92 16.82
N ALA A 314 8.58 0.36 15.96
CA ALA A 314 9.53 1.05 15.12
C ALA A 314 9.48 0.49 13.70
N ALA A 315 9.68 1.36 12.72
CA ALA A 315 9.80 0.96 11.32
C ALA A 315 10.89 1.79 10.63
N TYR A 316 11.57 1.17 9.69
CA TYR A 316 12.58 1.81 8.83
C TYR A 316 12.42 1.32 7.41
N SER A 317 12.58 2.21 6.43
CA SER A 317 12.75 1.80 5.05
C SER A 317 13.77 2.65 4.31
N TYR A 318 14.32 2.05 3.25
CA TYR A 318 15.36 2.65 2.43
C TYR A 318 15.15 2.21 0.98
N ILE A 319 15.37 3.15 0.05
CA ILE A 319 15.38 2.92 -1.37
C ILE A 319 16.78 3.26 -1.89
N ASP A 320 17.38 2.36 -2.66
CA ASP A 320 18.58 2.58 -3.43
C ASP A 320 18.16 2.73 -4.89
N GLY A 321 18.13 3.95 -5.37
CA GLY A 321 17.62 4.27 -6.70
C GLY A 321 18.55 5.18 -7.48
N GLU A 322 18.40 5.21 -8.80
CA GLU A 322 19.31 5.95 -9.68
C GLU A 322 19.26 7.48 -9.49
N TYR A 323 18.14 8.00 -8.95
CA TYR A 323 17.91 9.44 -8.80
C TYR A 323 17.83 9.90 -7.34
N GLY A 324 18.29 9.08 -6.40
CA GLY A 324 18.33 9.39 -4.98
C GLY A 324 18.13 8.17 -4.09
N ASN A 325 18.49 8.33 -2.81
CA ASN A 325 18.44 7.28 -1.81
C ASN A 325 17.52 7.66 -0.64
N PRO A 326 16.21 7.77 -0.88
CA PRO A 326 15.28 8.17 0.16
C PRO A 326 15.12 7.12 1.26
N SER A 327 14.79 7.60 2.47
CA SER A 327 14.56 6.74 3.62
C SER A 327 13.51 7.30 4.58
N ASP A 328 12.88 6.44 5.36
CA ASP A 328 12.03 6.85 6.48
C ASP A 328 12.29 6.04 7.75
N VAL A 329 12.09 6.70 8.89
CA VAL A 329 12.05 6.08 10.22
C VAL A 329 10.76 6.46 10.90
N SER A 330 10.02 5.50 11.40
CA SER A 330 8.82 5.71 12.21
C SER A 330 9.00 5.14 13.61
N LEU A 331 8.58 5.90 14.62
CA LEU A 331 8.46 5.44 16.00
C LEU A 331 7.07 5.77 16.50
N GLY A 332 6.41 4.83 17.18
CA GLY A 332 5.07 5.10 17.66
C GLY A 332 4.57 4.17 18.77
N LEU A 333 3.42 4.57 19.30
CA LEU A 333 2.67 3.80 20.29
C LEU A 333 1.22 3.66 19.81
N ASN A 334 0.69 2.45 19.96
CA ASN A 334 -0.72 2.12 19.76
C ASN A 334 -1.33 1.77 21.11
N TYR A 335 -2.37 2.46 21.51
CA TYR A 335 -3.14 2.20 22.70
C TYR A 335 -4.53 1.66 22.34
N PHE A 336 -4.89 0.54 22.93
CA PHE A 336 -6.17 -0.17 22.75
C PHE A 336 -6.98 -0.11 24.05
N PRO A 337 -7.78 0.96 24.26
CA PRO A 337 -8.40 1.24 25.58
C PRO A 337 -9.35 0.13 26.07
N MET A 338 -9.94 -0.64 25.15
CA MET A 338 -10.86 -1.73 25.47
C MET A 338 -10.23 -3.12 25.34
N SER A 339 -8.89 -3.20 25.18
CA SER A 339 -8.18 -4.45 24.86
C SER A 339 -8.76 -5.15 23.62
N ARG A 340 -9.17 -4.35 22.63
CA ARG A 340 -9.74 -4.79 21.35
C ARG A 340 -9.14 -3.98 20.22
N ARG A 341 -8.92 -4.61 19.06
CA ARG A 341 -8.36 -3.96 17.86
C ARG A 341 -9.30 -2.92 17.24
N GLU A 342 -10.60 -3.05 17.50
CA GLU A 342 -11.64 -2.21 16.93
C GLU A 342 -11.55 -0.73 17.34
N LEU A 343 -10.92 -0.45 18.50
CA LEU A 343 -10.62 0.92 18.93
C LEU A 343 -9.13 1.05 19.20
N ARG A 344 -8.44 1.87 18.41
CA ARG A 344 -7.03 2.18 18.56
C ARG A 344 -6.80 3.68 18.58
N LEU A 345 -5.99 4.13 19.51
CA LEU A 345 -5.44 5.48 19.57
C LEU A 345 -3.94 5.37 19.27
N GLY A 346 -3.46 6.11 18.28
CA GLY A 346 -2.07 6.08 17.85
C GLY A 346 -1.35 7.41 18.05
N VAL A 347 -0.06 7.36 18.36
CA VAL A 347 0.85 8.51 18.28
C VAL A 347 2.10 8.08 17.52
N GLN A 348 2.59 8.94 16.63
CA GLN A 348 3.72 8.63 15.78
C GLN A 348 4.61 9.85 15.54
N ALA A 349 5.92 9.61 15.58
CA ALA A 349 6.93 10.47 14.99
C ALA A 349 7.51 9.77 13.75
N LEU A 350 7.52 10.48 12.62
CA LEU A 350 8.02 9.99 11.34
C LEU A 350 9.12 10.94 10.86
N ARG A 351 10.33 10.43 10.67
CA ARG A 351 11.44 11.14 10.02
C ARG A 351 11.48 10.75 8.56
N LEU A 352 11.38 11.72 7.67
CA LEU A 352 11.54 11.56 6.24
C LEU A 352 12.91 12.08 5.80
N ASN A 353 13.49 11.42 4.82
CA ASN A 353 14.65 11.88 4.09
C ASN A 353 14.34 11.74 2.59
N ASP A 354 14.03 12.88 1.96
CA ASP A 354 13.76 13.04 0.52
C ASP A 354 12.69 12.08 -0.01
N SER A 355 11.51 12.05 0.66
CA SER A 355 10.45 11.10 0.33
C SER A 355 10.05 11.15 -1.15
N PRO A 356 10.13 10.02 -1.92
CA PRO A 356 9.72 9.98 -3.33
C PRO A 356 8.21 9.88 -3.49
N VAL A 357 7.47 9.76 -2.40
CA VAL A 357 6.01 9.62 -2.36
C VAL A 357 5.38 10.66 -1.44
N GLY A 358 4.21 11.13 -1.84
CA GLY A 358 3.41 12.06 -1.07
C GLY A 358 2.10 12.32 -1.79
N TYR A 359 0.99 12.18 -1.08
CA TYR A 359 -0.36 12.45 -1.54
C TYR A 359 -1.26 12.68 -0.33
N SER A 360 -2.47 13.13 -0.55
CA SER A 360 -3.32 13.66 0.50
C SER A 360 -3.72 12.66 1.59
N SER A 361 -3.78 11.36 1.29
CA SER A 361 -4.17 10.35 2.29
C SER A 361 -3.02 9.84 3.18
N VAL A 362 -1.77 10.14 2.86
CA VAL A 362 -0.60 9.72 3.66
C VAL A 362 0.00 10.90 4.46
N PRO A 363 0.77 10.63 5.51
CA PRO A 363 1.44 11.68 6.28
C PRO A 363 2.70 12.23 5.59
N MET A 364 3.21 11.54 4.57
CA MET A 364 4.39 11.96 3.82
C MET A 364 4.06 13.11 2.87
N ALA A 365 5.03 13.97 2.63
CA ALA A 365 5.02 14.94 1.54
C ALA A 365 6.06 14.55 0.49
N LEU A 366 5.75 14.69 -0.79
CA LEU A 366 6.70 14.46 -1.87
C LEU A 366 7.92 15.40 -1.70
N GLY A 367 9.14 14.84 -1.77
CA GLY A 367 10.37 15.56 -1.49
C GLY A 367 10.55 15.93 -0.01
N GLY A 368 9.67 15.44 0.87
CA GLY A 368 9.69 15.78 2.30
C GLY A 368 10.98 15.33 2.98
N ASN A 369 11.65 16.27 3.65
CA ASN A 369 12.83 16.03 4.47
C ASN A 369 12.64 16.70 5.83
N GLY A 370 12.64 15.92 6.92
CA GLY A 370 12.37 16.44 8.27
C GLY A 370 11.43 15.54 9.06
N TRP A 371 10.81 16.10 10.10
CA TRP A 371 9.95 15.40 11.03
C TRP A 371 8.47 15.70 10.77
N VAL A 372 7.68 14.64 10.82
CA VAL A 372 6.22 14.66 10.81
C VAL A 372 5.71 14.03 12.11
N PHE A 373 4.73 14.67 12.74
CA PHE A 373 4.05 14.13 13.90
C PHE A 373 2.58 13.89 13.60
N SER A 374 2.07 12.75 14.05
CA SER A 374 0.64 12.45 13.92
C SER A 374 0.09 11.77 15.16
N THR A 375 -1.19 12.03 15.41
CA THR A 375 -2.00 11.23 16.34
C THR A 375 -3.24 10.78 15.61
N ASP A 376 -3.75 9.61 15.93
CA ASP A 376 -4.91 9.08 15.25
C ASP A 376 -5.90 8.36 16.17
N VAL A 377 -7.10 8.25 15.67
CA VAL A 377 -8.18 7.43 16.24
C VAL A 377 -8.70 6.56 15.12
N ILE A 378 -8.67 5.26 15.36
CA ILE A 378 -9.25 4.25 14.49
C ILE A 378 -10.39 3.56 15.22
N LEU A 379 -11.53 3.49 14.54
CA LEU A 379 -12.70 2.74 15.00
C LEU A 379 -13.15 1.80 13.89
N ALA A 380 -13.26 0.51 14.23
CA ALA A 380 -13.77 -0.53 13.35
C ALA A 380 -14.95 -1.25 14.03
N PHE A 381 -15.94 -1.70 13.26
CA PHE A 381 -17.09 -2.47 13.76
C PHE A 381 -17.74 -3.29 12.64
#